data_d3d0ec6f9febb641ddee4351061c0f3e
#
_entry.id   d3d0ec6f9febb641ddee4351061c0f3e
#
_cell.length_a   1.000
_cell.length_b   1.000
_cell.length_c   1.000
_cell.angle_alpha   90.00
_cell.angle_beta   90.00
_cell.angle_gamma   90.00
#
_symmetry.space_group_name_H-M   'P 1'
#
loop_
_entity.id
_entity.type
_entity.pdbx_description
1 polymer ?
#
loop_
_entity_poly.entity_id
_entity_poly.type
_entity_poly.pdbx_seq_one_letter_code
_entity_poly.pdbx_strand_id
1 'polypeptide(L)'
;QDPDVFDTWFSSGIWPFSTLGWPDDTKELRRYYPTNVLVTGFDIIFFWVARMVMLGLHFMKDVPFKTVYIHALVRDEQGRKMSKSKGNVIDPLILADKYGVDAMRFTLAAMAAQGRDVLMSESRVEGYRNFVTKLWNAARFCEMNECKAVKDFDPKSVKNPLNKWIVSKAAQAHGKVTTAFDEYKFNEAANAAYQFVWGTFCDWYLEFAKPLFFGDDEAAKAETRATAAWVLERILIMLHPIMPFVTEELWSKGDHDKMLIVTD
;
A
#
# COMPACT_ATOMS: atom_id res chain seq x y z
N GLN A 1 -28.18 -27.46 -32.27
CA GLN A 1 -27.58 -26.33 -31.52
C GLN A 1 -28.71 -25.41 -31.05
N ASP A 2 -28.73 -25.09 -29.76
CA ASP A 2 -29.69 -24.16 -29.21
C ASP A 2 -29.39 -22.76 -29.77
N PRO A 3 -30.40 -22.02 -30.30
CA PRO A 3 -30.20 -20.69 -30.82
C PRO A 3 -30.01 -19.61 -29.72
N ASP A 4 -30.41 -19.92 -28.49
CA ASP A 4 -30.29 -18.99 -27.37
C ASP A 4 -28.85 -18.91 -26.82
N VAL A 5 -28.50 -17.79 -26.24
CA VAL A 5 -27.23 -17.54 -25.58
C VAL A 5 -27.44 -17.33 -24.08
N PHE A 6 -26.46 -17.71 -23.29
CA PHE A 6 -26.50 -17.46 -21.86
C PHE A 6 -26.44 -15.95 -21.55
N ASP A 7 -27.08 -15.55 -20.46
CA ASP A 7 -26.98 -14.21 -19.90
C ASP A 7 -25.51 -13.88 -19.54
N THR A 8 -25.17 -12.62 -19.65
CA THR A 8 -23.89 -12.04 -19.18
C THR A 8 -23.54 -12.47 -17.75
N TRP A 9 -24.51 -12.61 -16.88
CA TRP A 9 -24.31 -13.07 -15.52
C TRP A 9 -23.84 -14.53 -15.42
N PHE A 10 -24.12 -15.37 -16.41
CA PHE A 10 -23.54 -16.72 -16.44
C PHE A 10 -22.03 -16.65 -16.65
N SER A 11 -21.57 -15.92 -17.65
CA SER A 11 -20.13 -15.72 -17.92
C SER A 11 -19.43 -15.08 -16.71
N SER A 12 -20.05 -14.09 -16.07
CA SER A 12 -19.57 -13.45 -14.87
C SER A 12 -19.47 -14.42 -13.69
N GLY A 13 -20.45 -15.33 -13.55
CA GLY A 13 -20.47 -16.30 -12.46
C GLY A 13 -19.45 -17.42 -12.57
N ILE A 14 -19.03 -17.80 -13.80
CA ILE A 14 -17.98 -18.80 -14.05
C ILE A 14 -16.56 -18.19 -14.16
N TRP A 15 -16.46 -16.87 -14.11
CA TRP A 15 -15.21 -16.14 -14.31
C TRP A 15 -14.02 -16.66 -13.47
N PRO A 16 -14.17 -17.03 -12.18
CA PRO A 16 -13.05 -17.48 -11.35
C PRO A 16 -12.32 -18.73 -11.87
N PHE A 17 -12.96 -19.52 -12.71
CA PHE A 17 -12.38 -20.75 -13.24
C PHE A 17 -12.36 -20.81 -14.77
N SER A 18 -13.30 -20.15 -15.46
CA SER A 18 -13.31 -20.14 -16.94
C SER A 18 -12.10 -19.43 -17.53
N THR A 19 -11.62 -18.35 -16.89
CA THR A 19 -10.41 -17.63 -17.32
C THR A 19 -9.12 -18.41 -17.09
N LEU A 20 -9.18 -19.47 -16.28
CA LEU A 20 -8.06 -20.38 -16.03
C LEU A 20 -8.06 -21.62 -16.92
N GLY A 21 -8.97 -21.64 -17.92
CA GLY A 21 -9.03 -22.66 -18.95
C GLY A 21 -10.10 -23.74 -18.75
N TRP A 22 -10.94 -23.65 -17.69
CA TRP A 22 -12.08 -24.57 -17.56
C TRP A 22 -12.96 -24.55 -18.84
N PRO A 23 -13.46 -25.69 -19.36
CA PRO A 23 -13.56 -26.99 -18.70
C PRO A 23 -12.33 -27.91 -18.78
N ASP A 24 -11.24 -27.48 -19.41
CA ASP A 24 -10.03 -28.29 -19.49
C ASP A 24 -9.27 -28.29 -18.15
N ASP A 25 -8.58 -29.40 -17.86
CA ASP A 25 -7.72 -29.52 -16.67
C ASP A 25 -6.34 -28.89 -16.91
N THR A 26 -6.27 -27.55 -16.81
CA THR A 26 -5.06 -26.79 -17.09
C THR A 26 -4.15 -26.66 -15.85
N LYS A 27 -2.88 -26.28 -16.09
CA LYS A 27 -1.92 -25.98 -15.01
C LYS A 27 -2.35 -24.76 -14.19
N GLU A 28 -2.89 -23.76 -14.86
CA GLU A 28 -3.40 -22.52 -14.29
C GLU A 28 -4.58 -22.78 -13.37
N LEU A 29 -5.54 -23.61 -13.81
CA LEU A 29 -6.70 -23.99 -13.01
C LEU A 29 -6.27 -24.71 -11.72
N ARG A 30 -5.36 -25.68 -11.83
CA ARG A 30 -4.85 -26.41 -10.65
C ARG A 30 -4.07 -25.54 -9.67
N ARG A 31 -3.41 -24.50 -10.17
CA ARG A 31 -2.58 -23.61 -9.33
C ARG A 31 -3.38 -22.49 -8.68
N TYR A 32 -4.33 -21.90 -9.40
CA TYR A 32 -4.96 -20.62 -8.99
C TYR A 32 -6.41 -20.75 -8.57
N TYR A 33 -7.02 -21.92 -8.72
CA TYR A 33 -8.35 -22.17 -8.18
C TYR A 33 -8.28 -23.12 -6.97
N PRO A 34 -8.92 -22.79 -5.82
CA PRO A 34 -9.57 -21.52 -5.47
C PRO A 34 -8.59 -20.36 -5.34
N THR A 35 -9.05 -19.13 -5.64
CA THR A 35 -8.22 -17.94 -5.43
C THR A 35 -8.16 -17.55 -3.94
N ASN A 36 -7.23 -16.68 -3.58
CA ASN A 36 -7.07 -16.31 -2.16
C ASN A 36 -8.08 -15.24 -1.74
N VAL A 37 -8.19 -14.16 -2.50
CA VAL A 37 -9.00 -12.98 -2.12
C VAL A 37 -9.81 -12.49 -3.31
N LEU A 38 -11.11 -12.27 -3.09
CA LEU A 38 -11.98 -11.51 -3.97
C LEU A 38 -12.20 -10.12 -3.35
N VAL A 39 -11.99 -9.07 -4.13
CA VAL A 39 -12.28 -7.67 -3.74
C VAL A 39 -13.56 -7.22 -4.41
N THR A 40 -14.54 -6.74 -3.65
CA THR A 40 -15.86 -6.35 -4.17
C THR A 40 -16.49 -5.21 -3.38
N GLY A 41 -17.46 -4.52 -3.99
CA GLY A 41 -18.39 -3.64 -3.27
C GLY A 41 -19.53 -4.44 -2.62
N PHE A 42 -20.14 -3.89 -1.59
CA PHE A 42 -21.27 -4.54 -0.91
C PHE A 42 -22.52 -4.62 -1.82
N ASP A 43 -22.67 -3.71 -2.76
CA ASP A 43 -23.84 -3.58 -3.63
C ASP A 43 -23.96 -4.71 -4.67
N ILE A 44 -22.89 -5.44 -4.94
CA ILE A 44 -22.88 -6.57 -5.88
C ILE A 44 -22.61 -7.94 -5.22
N ILE A 45 -22.64 -8.02 -3.91
CA ILE A 45 -22.45 -9.30 -3.19
C ILE A 45 -23.47 -10.34 -3.68
N PHE A 46 -24.75 -9.99 -3.73
CA PHE A 46 -25.79 -10.92 -4.13
C PHE A 46 -25.76 -11.23 -5.63
N PHE A 47 -25.60 -10.21 -6.46
CA PHE A 47 -25.68 -10.38 -7.92
C PHE A 47 -24.41 -10.97 -8.53
N TRP A 48 -23.26 -10.76 -7.93
CA TRP A 48 -21.98 -11.21 -8.48
C TRP A 48 -21.32 -12.28 -7.61
N VAL A 49 -21.04 -11.99 -6.35
CA VAL A 49 -20.29 -12.90 -5.46
C VAL A 49 -21.06 -14.20 -5.22
N ALA A 50 -22.34 -14.11 -4.87
CA ALA A 50 -23.18 -15.30 -4.61
C ALA A 50 -23.28 -16.18 -5.86
N ARG A 51 -23.38 -15.60 -7.06
CA ARG A 51 -23.40 -16.37 -8.32
C ARG A 51 -22.09 -17.10 -8.57
N MET A 52 -20.95 -16.49 -8.34
CA MET A 52 -19.65 -17.16 -8.46
C MET A 52 -19.53 -18.31 -7.46
N VAL A 53 -19.99 -18.13 -6.22
CA VAL A 53 -20.00 -19.21 -5.21
C VAL A 53 -20.89 -20.36 -5.65
N MET A 54 -22.12 -20.08 -6.10
CA MET A 54 -23.08 -21.11 -6.57
C MET A 54 -22.51 -21.91 -7.74
N LEU A 55 -21.98 -21.23 -8.75
CA LEU A 55 -21.45 -21.89 -9.96
C LEU A 55 -20.13 -22.59 -9.67
N GLY A 56 -19.27 -22.04 -8.81
CA GLY A 56 -18.06 -22.71 -8.34
C GLY A 56 -18.38 -24.02 -7.61
N LEU A 57 -19.30 -24.00 -6.67
CA LEU A 57 -19.75 -25.20 -5.97
C LEU A 57 -20.40 -26.21 -6.91
N HIS A 58 -21.15 -25.75 -7.92
CA HIS A 58 -21.80 -26.63 -8.88
C HIS A 58 -20.81 -27.32 -9.83
N PHE A 59 -19.93 -26.54 -10.49
CA PHE A 59 -19.03 -27.05 -11.51
C PHE A 59 -17.71 -27.56 -10.97
N MET A 60 -17.09 -26.83 -10.04
CA MET A 60 -15.76 -27.13 -9.50
C MET A 60 -15.81 -27.93 -8.18
N LYS A 61 -16.98 -28.06 -7.56
CA LYS A 61 -17.19 -28.74 -6.25
C LYS A 61 -16.43 -28.10 -5.09
N ASP A 62 -15.99 -26.87 -5.25
CA ASP A 62 -15.26 -26.12 -4.25
C ASP A 62 -15.61 -24.62 -4.34
N VAL A 63 -15.37 -23.87 -3.27
CA VAL A 63 -15.59 -22.42 -3.23
C VAL A 63 -14.56 -21.72 -4.12
N PRO A 64 -14.95 -20.66 -4.86
CA PRO A 64 -14.04 -20.01 -5.81
C PRO A 64 -12.96 -19.14 -5.14
N PHE A 65 -13.12 -18.72 -3.88
CA PHE A 65 -12.17 -17.88 -3.13
C PHE A 65 -12.32 -18.07 -1.63
N LYS A 66 -11.19 -17.90 -0.91
CA LYS A 66 -11.12 -18.13 0.54
C LYS A 66 -11.58 -16.93 1.36
N THR A 67 -11.34 -15.72 0.85
CA THR A 67 -11.66 -14.45 1.52
C THR A 67 -12.40 -13.53 0.57
N VAL A 68 -13.42 -12.85 1.07
CA VAL A 68 -14.11 -11.76 0.37
C VAL A 68 -13.83 -10.45 1.10
N TYR A 69 -13.04 -9.57 0.47
CA TYR A 69 -12.80 -8.23 0.98
C TYR A 69 -13.85 -7.27 0.40
N ILE A 70 -14.68 -6.72 1.27
CA ILE A 70 -15.74 -5.78 0.89
C ILE A 70 -15.21 -4.37 1.08
N HIS A 71 -14.86 -3.71 -0.03
CA HIS A 71 -14.31 -2.36 -0.01
C HIS A 71 -15.38 -1.29 0.20
N ALA A 72 -14.97 -0.13 0.70
CA ALA A 72 -15.80 1.07 0.79
C ALA A 72 -16.13 1.63 -0.61
N LEU A 73 -17.30 2.24 -0.76
CA LEU A 73 -17.66 2.98 -1.98
C LEU A 73 -17.18 4.42 -1.89
N VAL A 74 -16.71 4.94 -3.02
CA VAL A 74 -16.29 6.34 -3.12
C VAL A 74 -17.50 7.22 -3.41
N ARG A 75 -17.69 8.26 -2.59
CA ARG A 75 -18.75 9.27 -2.71
C ARG A 75 -18.15 10.66 -2.85
N ASP A 76 -18.95 11.61 -3.29
CA ASP A 76 -18.54 13.01 -3.30
C ASP A 76 -18.41 13.58 -1.87
N GLU A 77 -17.94 14.82 -1.75
CA GLU A 77 -17.74 15.49 -0.44
C GLU A 77 -19.01 15.60 0.40
N GLN A 78 -20.18 15.60 -0.25
CA GLN A 78 -21.50 15.65 0.39
C GLN A 78 -22.08 14.26 0.70
N GLY A 79 -21.31 13.19 0.45
CA GLY A 79 -21.74 11.81 0.69
C GLY A 79 -22.71 11.26 -0.36
N ARG A 80 -22.91 11.93 -1.50
CA ARG A 80 -23.82 11.50 -2.56
C ARG A 80 -23.11 10.49 -3.47
N LYS A 81 -23.87 9.52 -3.98
CA LYS A 81 -23.37 8.59 -5.01
C LYS A 81 -22.97 9.40 -6.26
N MET A 82 -21.75 9.16 -6.72
CA MET A 82 -21.25 9.75 -7.96
C MET A 82 -21.98 9.18 -9.17
N SER A 83 -22.37 10.04 -10.10
CA SER A 83 -22.93 9.62 -11.40
C SER A 83 -22.61 10.65 -12.47
N LYS A 84 -22.41 10.18 -13.72
CA LYS A 84 -22.17 11.06 -14.86
C LYS A 84 -23.34 12.03 -15.08
N SER A 85 -24.59 11.57 -14.88
CA SER A 85 -25.80 12.38 -15.02
C SER A 85 -25.91 13.53 -14.00
N LYS A 86 -25.28 13.40 -12.83
CA LYS A 86 -25.24 14.44 -11.79
C LYS A 86 -24.03 15.38 -11.90
N GLY A 87 -23.07 15.07 -12.77
CA GLY A 87 -21.86 15.86 -12.93
C GLY A 87 -20.93 15.91 -11.71
N ASN A 88 -21.11 14.98 -10.76
CA ASN A 88 -20.33 14.91 -9.52
C ASN A 88 -19.28 13.78 -9.52
N VAL A 89 -18.93 13.26 -10.69
CA VAL A 89 -17.90 12.24 -10.83
C VAL A 89 -16.53 12.91 -10.72
N ILE A 90 -15.73 12.43 -9.78
CA ILE A 90 -14.32 12.79 -9.67
C ILE A 90 -13.55 11.78 -10.52
N ASP A 91 -12.94 12.24 -11.61
CA ASP A 91 -12.07 11.40 -12.42
C ASP A 91 -10.75 11.18 -11.68
N PRO A 92 -10.40 9.93 -11.34
CA PRO A 92 -9.14 9.64 -10.64
C PRO A 92 -7.90 10.00 -11.46
N LEU A 93 -7.99 10.00 -12.80
CA LEU A 93 -6.87 10.37 -13.65
C LEU A 93 -6.54 11.86 -13.52
N ILE A 94 -7.55 12.73 -13.44
CA ILE A 94 -7.35 14.18 -13.22
C ILE A 94 -6.65 14.44 -11.87
N LEU A 95 -7.08 13.72 -10.82
CA LEU A 95 -6.42 13.84 -9.51
C LEU A 95 -5.00 13.30 -9.53
N ALA A 96 -4.77 12.21 -10.24
CA ALA A 96 -3.46 11.60 -10.41
C ALA A 96 -2.50 12.54 -11.16
N ASP A 97 -2.96 13.18 -12.23
CA ASP A 97 -2.17 14.13 -13.01
C ASP A 97 -1.82 15.39 -12.20
N LYS A 98 -2.77 15.87 -11.37
CA LYS A 98 -2.58 17.10 -10.58
C LYS A 98 -1.74 16.89 -9.31
N TYR A 99 -1.94 15.79 -8.60
CA TYR A 99 -1.37 15.55 -7.27
C TYR A 99 -0.39 14.37 -7.21
N GLY A 100 -0.30 13.59 -8.25
CA GLY A 100 0.49 12.36 -8.33
C GLY A 100 -0.31 11.12 -7.91
N VAL A 101 -0.01 9.99 -8.56
CA VAL A 101 -0.69 8.71 -8.35
C VAL A 101 -0.53 8.22 -6.92
N ASP A 102 0.66 8.37 -6.32
CA ASP A 102 0.92 7.91 -4.94
C ASP A 102 0.10 8.67 -3.91
N ALA A 103 -0.11 9.98 -4.09
CA ALA A 103 -0.96 10.78 -3.21
C ALA A 103 -2.42 10.29 -3.27
N MET A 104 -2.92 10.00 -4.46
CA MET A 104 -4.28 9.47 -4.65
C MET A 104 -4.41 8.06 -4.03
N ARG A 105 -3.46 7.17 -4.30
CA ARG A 105 -3.45 5.80 -3.74
C ARG A 105 -3.41 5.83 -2.21
N PHE A 106 -2.54 6.67 -1.65
CA PHE A 106 -2.44 6.83 -0.20
C PHE A 106 -3.75 7.38 0.41
N THR A 107 -4.38 8.35 -0.26
CA THR A 107 -5.69 8.88 0.16
C THR A 107 -6.73 7.77 0.24
N LEU A 108 -6.85 6.96 -0.81
CA LEU A 108 -7.80 5.85 -0.84
C LEU A 108 -7.51 4.83 0.27
N ALA A 109 -6.25 4.42 0.44
CA ALA A 109 -5.87 3.48 1.50
C ALA A 109 -6.16 4.04 2.90
N ALA A 110 -5.77 5.29 3.17
CA ALA A 110 -5.96 5.93 4.47
C ALA A 110 -7.45 6.13 4.84
N MET A 111 -8.32 6.23 3.85
CA MET A 111 -9.77 6.41 4.03
C MET A 111 -10.57 5.10 3.95
N ALA A 112 -9.96 4.00 3.56
CA ALA A 112 -10.60 2.69 3.37
C ALA A 112 -10.94 2.00 4.71
N ALA A 113 -11.68 2.69 5.58
CA ALA A 113 -12.20 2.08 6.81
C ALA A 113 -13.35 1.11 6.47
N GLN A 114 -13.32 -0.09 7.05
CA GLN A 114 -14.38 -1.07 6.85
C GLN A 114 -15.74 -0.53 7.30
N GLY A 115 -16.77 -0.77 6.48
CA GLY A 115 -18.16 -0.37 6.77
C GLY A 115 -18.46 1.12 6.64
N ARG A 116 -17.57 1.92 6.07
CA ARG A 116 -17.77 3.36 5.82
C ARG A 116 -17.42 3.73 4.40
N ASP A 117 -18.27 4.56 3.79
CA ASP A 117 -17.96 5.11 2.47
C ASP A 117 -16.81 6.12 2.53
N VAL A 118 -16.03 6.19 1.45
CA VAL A 118 -14.93 7.14 1.29
C VAL A 118 -15.49 8.45 0.75
N LEU A 119 -15.47 9.51 1.56
CA LEU A 119 -15.81 10.85 1.11
C LEU A 119 -14.58 11.49 0.46
N MET A 120 -14.51 11.39 -0.87
CA MET A 120 -13.38 11.90 -1.64
C MET A 120 -13.47 13.42 -1.78
N SER A 121 -12.38 14.10 -1.43
CA SER A 121 -12.19 15.52 -1.70
C SER A 121 -10.80 15.79 -2.26
N GLU A 122 -10.71 16.80 -3.10
CA GLU A 122 -9.46 17.24 -3.69
C GLU A 122 -8.45 17.68 -2.62
N SER A 123 -8.90 18.39 -1.60
CA SER A 123 -8.07 18.86 -0.48
C SER A 123 -7.41 17.72 0.32
N ARG A 124 -8.05 16.56 0.40
CA ARG A 124 -7.46 15.38 1.05
C ARG A 124 -6.31 14.81 0.23
N VAL A 125 -6.49 14.72 -1.09
CA VAL A 125 -5.42 14.25 -1.99
C VAL A 125 -4.22 15.21 -1.96
N GLU A 126 -4.49 16.52 -1.95
CA GLU A 126 -3.45 17.55 -1.79
C GLU A 126 -2.69 17.40 -0.46
N GLY A 127 -3.39 17.13 0.64
CA GLY A 127 -2.76 16.86 1.94
C GLY A 127 -1.77 15.69 1.88
N TYR A 128 -2.13 14.60 1.21
CA TYR A 128 -1.22 13.46 1.05
C TYR A 128 -0.13 13.68 -0.02
N ARG A 129 -0.34 14.56 -1.01
CA ARG A 129 0.77 15.04 -1.85
C ARG A 129 1.87 15.70 -1.02
N ASN A 130 1.49 16.48 0.01
CA ASN A 130 2.46 17.07 0.92
C ASN A 130 3.24 16.00 1.71
N PHE A 131 2.60 14.88 2.03
CA PHE A 131 3.29 13.73 2.61
C PHE A 131 4.33 13.11 1.66
N VAL A 132 3.98 12.92 0.39
CA VAL A 132 4.95 12.47 -0.64
C VAL A 132 6.14 13.42 -0.71
N THR A 133 5.88 14.74 -0.74
CA THR A 133 6.93 15.76 -0.76
C THR A 133 7.79 15.72 0.51
N LYS A 134 7.20 15.51 1.68
CA LYS A 134 7.92 15.38 2.96
C LYS A 134 8.87 14.17 2.93
N LEU A 135 8.39 13.01 2.45
CA LEU A 135 9.22 11.81 2.28
C LEU A 135 10.40 12.05 1.33
N TRP A 136 10.12 12.67 0.17
CA TRP A 136 11.16 13.02 -0.79
C TRP A 136 12.23 13.93 -0.19
N ASN A 137 11.82 14.96 0.53
CA ASN A 137 12.75 15.90 1.18
C ASN A 137 13.55 15.22 2.31
N ALA A 138 12.95 14.30 3.05
CA ALA A 138 13.66 13.51 4.07
C ALA A 138 14.73 12.62 3.43
N ALA A 139 14.41 11.96 2.33
CA ALA A 139 15.38 11.16 1.57
C ALA A 139 16.54 12.02 1.03
N ARG A 140 16.24 13.19 0.45
CA ARG A 140 17.27 14.14 0.02
C ARG A 140 18.14 14.62 1.19
N PHE A 141 17.56 14.88 2.34
CA PHE A 141 18.32 15.25 3.53
C PHE A 141 19.30 14.14 3.94
N CYS A 142 18.85 12.89 3.92
CA CYS A 142 19.70 11.73 4.17
C CYS A 142 20.85 11.63 3.14
N GLU A 143 20.54 11.79 1.87
CA GLU A 143 21.52 11.80 0.77
C GLU A 143 22.60 12.88 0.97
N MET A 144 22.17 14.13 1.25
CA MET A 144 23.06 15.26 1.49
C MET A 144 23.97 15.08 2.71
N ASN A 145 23.55 14.27 3.68
CA ASN A 145 24.33 13.91 4.87
C ASN A 145 25.07 12.58 4.72
N GLU A 146 25.19 12.07 3.50
CA GLU A 146 25.93 10.84 3.18
C GLU A 146 25.40 9.60 3.94
N CYS A 147 24.10 9.56 4.21
CA CYS A 147 23.45 8.39 4.78
C CYS A 147 23.36 7.31 3.70
N LYS A 148 24.25 6.35 3.74
CA LYS A 148 24.32 5.24 2.78
C LYS A 148 24.02 3.91 3.49
N ALA A 149 23.38 3.01 2.76
CA ALA A 149 23.20 1.63 3.22
C ALA A 149 24.54 0.98 3.55
N VAL A 150 24.60 0.33 4.69
CA VAL A 150 25.78 -0.44 5.12
C VAL A 150 25.42 -1.90 5.00
N LYS A 151 26.22 -2.64 4.23
CA LYS A 151 26.04 -4.09 4.08
C LYS A 151 26.10 -4.75 5.45
N ASP A 152 25.16 -5.65 5.71
CA ASP A 152 25.05 -6.40 6.96
C ASP A 152 24.88 -5.51 8.23
N PHE A 153 24.28 -4.33 8.07
CA PHE A 153 23.96 -3.44 9.20
C PHE A 153 23.07 -4.16 10.22
N ASP A 154 23.59 -4.33 11.46
CA ASP A 154 22.80 -4.87 12.55
C ASP A 154 22.17 -3.73 13.38
N PRO A 155 20.85 -3.51 13.29
CA PRO A 155 20.17 -2.46 14.06
C PRO A 155 20.23 -2.67 15.58
N LYS A 156 20.58 -3.89 16.06
CA LYS A 156 20.76 -4.16 17.50
C LYS A 156 22.11 -3.72 18.01
N SER A 157 23.08 -3.50 17.14
CA SER A 157 24.45 -3.12 17.49
C SER A 157 24.62 -1.63 17.80
N VAL A 158 23.62 -0.77 17.46
CA VAL A 158 23.70 0.67 17.67
C VAL A 158 23.86 1.04 19.14
N LYS A 159 24.70 2.03 19.42
CA LYS A 159 25.06 2.43 20.79
C LYS A 159 24.41 3.74 21.21
N ASN A 160 24.30 4.71 20.30
CA ASN A 160 23.73 6.01 20.58
C ASN A 160 22.23 5.90 20.97
N PRO A 161 21.80 6.52 22.06
CA PRO A 161 20.42 6.46 22.54
C PRO A 161 19.38 6.91 21.50
N LEU A 162 19.68 7.94 20.69
CA LEU A 162 18.79 8.42 19.62
C LEU A 162 18.62 7.36 18.54
N ASN A 163 19.72 6.70 18.14
CA ASN A 163 19.69 5.64 17.13
C ASN A 163 18.94 4.38 17.65
N LYS A 164 19.15 4.01 18.92
CA LYS A 164 18.34 2.94 19.57
C LYS A 164 16.85 3.25 19.56
N TRP A 165 16.51 4.49 19.88
CA TRP A 165 15.12 4.93 19.91
C TRP A 165 14.46 4.82 18.55
N ILE A 166 15.09 5.33 17.49
CA ILE A 166 14.48 5.28 16.14
C ILE A 166 14.39 3.86 15.59
N VAL A 167 15.39 3.00 15.83
CA VAL A 167 15.36 1.59 15.46
C VAL A 167 14.16 0.88 16.13
N SER A 168 13.97 1.11 17.44
CA SER A 168 12.82 0.56 18.17
C SER A 168 11.49 1.07 17.60
N LYS A 169 11.40 2.37 17.26
CA LYS A 169 10.20 2.96 16.66
C LYS A 169 9.92 2.40 15.26
N ALA A 170 10.95 2.19 14.45
CA ALA A 170 10.84 1.56 13.13
C ALA A 170 10.31 0.12 13.24
N ALA A 171 10.84 -0.68 14.16
CA ALA A 171 10.36 -2.03 14.42
C ALA A 171 8.88 -2.06 14.87
N GLN A 172 8.49 -1.15 15.76
CA GLN A 172 7.09 -1.02 16.20
C GLN A 172 6.16 -0.63 15.06
N ALA A 173 6.57 0.32 14.21
CA ALA A 173 5.79 0.76 13.05
C ALA A 173 5.63 -0.39 12.04
N HIS A 174 6.72 -1.09 11.73
CA HIS A 174 6.71 -2.26 10.84
C HIS A 174 5.73 -3.32 11.34
N GLY A 175 5.79 -3.70 12.61
CA GLY A 175 4.87 -4.67 13.19
C GLY A 175 3.40 -4.24 13.07
N LYS A 176 3.09 -2.97 13.34
CA LYS A 176 1.72 -2.43 13.18
C LYS A 176 1.25 -2.47 11.73
N VAL A 177 2.10 -2.05 10.79
CA VAL A 177 1.79 -2.05 9.36
C VAL A 177 1.54 -3.47 8.86
N THR A 178 2.42 -4.43 9.20
CA THR A 178 2.29 -5.83 8.80
C THR A 178 0.99 -6.43 9.35
N THR A 179 0.73 -6.29 10.66
CA THR A 179 -0.53 -6.79 11.26
C THR A 179 -1.76 -6.19 10.60
N ALA A 180 -1.73 -4.88 10.31
CA ALA A 180 -2.86 -4.22 9.66
C ALA A 180 -3.08 -4.71 8.21
N PHE A 181 -2.02 -5.01 7.45
CA PHE A 181 -2.14 -5.64 6.14
C PHE A 181 -2.69 -7.06 6.23
N ASP A 182 -2.21 -7.88 7.16
CA ASP A 182 -2.69 -9.26 7.38
C ASP A 182 -4.19 -9.30 7.74
N GLU A 183 -4.67 -8.27 8.45
CA GLU A 183 -6.07 -8.11 8.85
C GLU A 183 -6.92 -7.33 7.82
N TYR A 184 -6.37 -6.97 6.66
CA TYR A 184 -7.03 -6.13 5.64
C TYR A 184 -7.48 -4.74 6.13
N LYS A 185 -6.83 -4.20 7.16
CA LYS A 185 -7.07 -2.86 7.72
C LYS A 185 -6.17 -1.81 7.07
N PHE A 186 -6.37 -1.56 5.79
CA PHE A 186 -5.47 -0.70 5.00
C PHE A 186 -5.37 0.73 5.53
N ASN A 187 -6.45 1.26 6.11
CA ASN A 187 -6.46 2.57 6.76
C ASN A 187 -5.56 2.60 8.00
N GLU A 188 -5.50 1.53 8.79
CA GLU A 188 -4.62 1.43 9.95
C GLU A 188 -3.16 1.31 9.51
N ALA A 189 -2.88 0.51 8.47
CA ALA A 189 -1.54 0.39 7.89
C ALA A 189 -1.03 1.75 7.38
N ALA A 190 -1.84 2.45 6.58
CA ALA A 190 -1.50 3.77 6.05
C ALA A 190 -1.26 4.78 7.19
N ASN A 191 -2.13 4.81 8.20
CA ASN A 191 -2.00 5.72 9.33
C ASN A 191 -0.75 5.41 10.19
N ALA A 192 -0.47 4.14 10.47
CA ALA A 192 0.72 3.74 11.23
C ALA A 192 2.01 4.15 10.51
N ALA A 193 2.08 3.93 9.19
CA ALA A 193 3.21 4.37 8.36
C ALA A 193 3.33 5.91 8.35
N TYR A 194 2.23 6.63 8.14
CA TYR A 194 2.20 8.09 8.14
C TYR A 194 2.73 8.69 9.45
N GLN A 195 2.21 8.23 10.58
CA GLN A 195 2.62 8.72 11.91
C GLN A 195 4.09 8.45 12.20
N PHE A 196 4.60 7.30 11.79
CA PHE A 196 6.00 6.98 11.94
C PHE A 196 6.88 7.87 11.05
N VAL A 197 6.54 7.97 9.76
CA VAL A 197 7.37 8.71 8.79
C VAL A 197 7.34 10.21 9.08
N TRP A 198 6.15 10.81 9.14
CA TRP A 198 6.03 12.25 9.36
C TRP A 198 6.40 12.64 10.78
N GLY A 199 5.66 12.10 11.76
CA GLY A 199 5.75 12.57 13.13
C GLY A 199 6.99 12.07 13.89
N THR A 200 7.49 10.87 13.58
CA THR A 200 8.62 10.29 14.33
C THR A 200 9.95 10.47 13.60
N PHE A 201 10.02 10.05 12.33
CA PHE A 201 11.27 10.11 11.58
C PHE A 201 11.60 11.52 11.12
N CYS A 202 10.68 12.20 10.41
CA CYS A 202 10.96 13.52 9.85
C CYS A 202 11.01 14.63 10.89
N ASP A 203 10.00 14.69 11.80
CA ASP A 203 9.85 15.85 12.70
C ASP A 203 10.75 15.75 13.95
N TRP A 204 11.12 14.53 14.36
CA TRP A 204 11.93 14.36 15.55
C TRP A 204 13.31 13.77 15.27
N TYR A 205 13.37 12.58 14.65
CA TYR A 205 14.66 11.90 14.51
C TYR A 205 15.65 12.70 13.67
N LEU A 206 15.25 13.13 12.48
CA LEU A 206 16.16 13.88 11.60
C LEU A 206 16.59 15.20 12.24
N GLU A 207 15.72 15.87 12.99
CA GLU A 207 16.07 17.12 13.70
C GLU A 207 17.08 16.85 14.82
N PHE A 208 16.83 15.85 15.66
CA PHE A 208 17.76 15.48 16.73
C PHE A 208 19.07 14.86 16.24
N ALA A 209 19.10 14.31 15.02
CA ALA A 209 20.30 13.76 14.43
C ALA A 209 21.23 14.85 13.85
N LYS A 210 20.75 16.07 13.61
CA LYS A 210 21.59 17.14 13.05
C LYS A 210 22.89 17.38 13.83
N PRO A 211 22.89 17.50 15.18
CA PRO A 211 24.13 17.65 15.94
C PRO A 211 25.09 16.45 15.77
N LEU A 212 24.55 15.24 15.53
CA LEU A 212 25.39 14.06 15.29
C LEU A 212 25.95 14.03 13.87
N PHE A 213 25.20 14.49 12.86
CA PHE A 213 25.67 14.61 11.48
C PHE A 213 26.76 15.67 11.30
N PHE A 214 26.67 16.76 12.06
CA PHE A 214 27.57 17.91 11.94
C PHE A 214 28.62 18.00 13.06
N GLY A 215 28.60 17.10 14.02
CA GLY A 215 29.54 17.06 15.14
C GLY A 215 30.91 16.51 14.76
N ASP A 216 31.83 16.52 15.70
CA ASP A 216 33.22 16.08 15.52
C ASP A 216 33.46 14.60 15.89
N ASP A 217 32.47 13.92 16.48
CA ASP A 217 32.55 12.47 16.80
C ASP A 217 32.24 11.64 15.56
N GLU A 218 33.29 11.25 14.86
CA GLU A 218 33.20 10.47 13.62
C GLU A 218 32.55 9.11 13.83
N ALA A 219 32.66 8.48 15.02
CA ALA A 219 32.03 7.21 15.30
C ALA A 219 30.51 7.35 15.46
N ALA A 220 30.08 8.38 16.21
CA ALA A 220 28.66 8.70 16.37
C ALA A 220 28.04 9.14 15.02
N LYS A 221 28.77 9.91 14.22
CA LYS A 221 28.37 10.34 12.88
C LYS A 221 28.15 9.13 11.96
N ALA A 222 29.14 8.22 11.88
CA ALA A 222 29.05 7.02 11.04
C ALA A 222 27.88 6.11 11.45
N GLU A 223 27.68 5.88 12.76
CA GLU A 223 26.56 5.11 13.27
C GLU A 223 25.23 5.75 12.89
N THR A 224 25.11 7.08 13.07
CA THR A 224 23.88 7.81 12.77
C THR A 224 23.54 7.81 11.30
N ARG A 225 24.54 7.97 10.41
CA ARG A 225 24.37 7.86 8.95
C ARG A 225 23.86 6.47 8.54
N ALA A 226 24.48 5.41 9.05
CA ALA A 226 24.07 4.04 8.78
C ALA A 226 22.66 3.75 9.30
N THR A 227 22.35 4.23 10.51
CA THR A 227 21.02 4.07 11.10
C THR A 227 19.94 4.82 10.30
N ALA A 228 20.20 6.06 9.91
CA ALA A 228 19.26 6.85 9.11
C ALA A 228 18.97 6.19 7.74
N ALA A 229 19.99 5.67 7.08
CA ALA A 229 19.86 4.94 5.82
C ALA A 229 19.00 3.68 6.01
N TRP A 230 19.30 2.86 7.01
CA TRP A 230 18.53 1.66 7.31
C TRP A 230 17.07 1.97 7.62
N VAL A 231 16.79 3.01 8.43
CA VAL A 231 15.42 3.41 8.74
C VAL A 231 14.69 3.89 7.49
N LEU A 232 15.36 4.66 6.62
CA LEU A 232 14.77 5.12 5.35
C LEU A 232 14.39 3.93 4.46
N GLU A 233 15.25 2.91 4.33
CA GLU A 233 14.92 1.69 3.60
C GLU A 233 13.67 0.99 4.18
N ARG A 234 13.58 0.86 5.51
CA ARG A 234 12.38 0.29 6.15
C ARG A 234 11.13 1.11 5.87
N ILE A 235 11.24 2.43 5.82
CA ILE A 235 10.13 3.33 5.42
C ILE A 235 9.70 3.05 3.98
N LEU A 236 10.64 2.94 3.04
CA LEU A 236 10.33 2.68 1.63
C LEU A 236 9.61 1.34 1.48
N ILE A 237 10.09 0.29 2.16
CA ILE A 237 9.46 -1.04 2.16
C ILE A 237 8.03 -0.97 2.73
N MET A 238 7.82 -0.32 3.88
CA MET A 238 6.50 -0.22 4.51
C MET A 238 5.49 0.56 3.63
N LEU A 239 5.94 1.58 2.91
CA LEU A 239 5.08 2.42 2.08
C LEU A 239 4.84 1.84 0.68
N HIS A 240 5.72 0.99 0.17
CA HIS A 240 5.70 0.52 -1.21
C HIS A 240 4.37 -0.10 -1.66
N PRO A 241 3.67 -0.92 -0.87
CA PRO A 241 2.37 -1.47 -1.28
C PRO A 241 1.32 -0.39 -1.59
N ILE A 242 1.41 0.77 -0.95
CA ILE A 242 0.47 1.88 -1.12
C ILE A 242 1.01 2.93 -2.11
N MET A 243 2.29 3.27 -2.01
CA MET A 243 2.97 4.34 -2.75
C MET A 243 4.13 3.81 -3.59
N PRO A 244 3.87 2.96 -4.61
CA PRO A 244 4.92 2.23 -5.31
C PRO A 244 5.86 3.13 -6.13
N PHE A 245 5.38 4.25 -6.66
CA PHE A 245 6.19 5.03 -7.60
C PHE A 245 7.28 5.83 -6.90
N VAL A 246 6.94 6.62 -5.88
CA VAL A 246 7.93 7.43 -5.15
C VAL A 246 8.90 6.55 -4.37
N THR A 247 8.42 5.43 -3.82
CA THR A 247 9.29 4.52 -3.08
C THR A 247 10.26 3.77 -3.98
N GLU A 248 9.84 3.35 -5.17
CA GLU A 248 10.72 2.74 -6.17
C GLU A 248 11.76 3.75 -6.68
N GLU A 249 11.33 4.98 -6.98
CA GLU A 249 12.24 6.05 -7.42
C GLU A 249 13.30 6.37 -6.36
N LEU A 250 12.92 6.45 -5.08
CA LEU A 250 13.87 6.67 -3.99
C LEU A 250 14.77 5.45 -3.74
N TRP A 251 14.24 4.25 -3.89
CA TRP A 251 14.99 3.00 -3.78
C TRP A 251 16.06 2.89 -4.85
N SER A 252 15.73 3.24 -6.10
CA SER A 252 16.66 3.19 -7.23
C SER A 252 17.87 4.14 -7.12
N LYS A 253 17.81 5.13 -6.22
CA LYS A 253 18.93 6.04 -5.92
C LYS A 253 19.92 5.43 -4.91
N GLY A 254 19.53 4.37 -4.23
CA GLY A 254 20.41 3.56 -3.38
C GLY A 254 21.25 2.57 -4.17
N ASP A 255 22.16 1.90 -3.49
CA ASP A 255 23.01 0.84 -4.07
C ASP A 255 22.29 -0.51 -3.92
N HIS A 256 21.24 -0.73 -4.73
CA HIS A 256 20.40 -1.92 -4.71
C HIS A 256 20.45 -2.67 -6.04
N ASP A 257 20.70 -3.97 -5.99
CA ASP A 257 20.76 -4.83 -7.18
C ASP A 257 19.39 -5.14 -7.79
N LYS A 258 18.32 -4.95 -7.04
CA LYS A 258 16.94 -5.29 -7.44
C LYS A 258 15.99 -4.13 -7.21
N MET A 259 14.94 -4.10 -8.01
CA MET A 259 13.79 -3.23 -7.76
C MET A 259 13.13 -3.56 -6.42
N LEU A 260 12.58 -2.55 -5.74
CA LEU A 260 11.91 -2.73 -4.45
C LEU A 260 10.75 -3.72 -4.54
N ILE A 261 9.97 -3.67 -5.62
CA ILE A 261 8.81 -4.55 -5.85
C ILE A 261 9.15 -6.04 -5.90
N VAL A 262 10.40 -6.42 -6.16
CA VAL A 262 10.86 -7.83 -6.20
C VAL A 262 11.89 -8.15 -5.11
N THR A 263 11.98 -7.29 -4.10
CA THR A 263 12.84 -7.48 -2.92
C THR A 263 12.07 -8.22 -1.84
N ASP A 264 12.70 -9.25 -1.23
CA ASP A 264 12.14 -10.08 -0.16
C ASP A 264 12.11 -9.33 1.19
#